data_5ed1c95a4a5cad4038050b517974f8e1
#
_entry.id   5ed1c95a4a5cad4038050b517974f8e1
#
_cell.length_a   1.000
_cell.length_b   1.000
_cell.length_c   1.000
_cell.angle_alpha   90.00
_cell.angle_beta   90.00
_cell.angle_gamma   90.00
#
_symmetry.space_group_name_H-M   'P 1'
#
loop_
_entity.id
_entity.type
_entity.pdbx_description
1 polymer ?
#
loop_
_entity_poly.entity_id
_entity_poly.type
_entity_poly.pdbx_seq_one_letter_code
_entity_poly.pdbx_strand_id
1 'polypeptide(L)'
;MSEMERYKNMYFEDCAELLKNKHSYRKHVDKFIEYLKEVGLENRPKAIDKKVVEDCIGYYRIERGELNTRSTMEAHLEALKSFYAYLSRTDKLPDIFTDYDYKDYKEAIVKKYELSEPVERGSFKCSEIIEILAATEELIEQSLEENSGIRDEERYLQRIIMRLFIKITLIAPAKRKIVGQIKMNDFEENFKVLNINKIKINIPCGLSRDIIQAIRYAEDKNGKQIEKMDRIFEFIYRYKGKFMDESLNTWFLNLLQDIGCIEKTNRRTYPVEPIRNGAISIMVDNMVNPLFISKITGIGFSRLETQYYSTMKSEYKGYLNKNINKAIAQNEYYSYI
;
A
#
# COMPACT_ATOMS: atom_id res chain seq x y z
N MET A 1 19.55 -5.46 -31.02
CA MET A 1 18.26 -5.06 -30.41
C MET A 1 17.15 -5.61 -31.28
N SER A 2 16.28 -6.45 -30.74
CA SER A 2 15.17 -7.05 -31.48
C SER A 2 14.08 -6.01 -31.83
N GLU A 3 13.16 -6.39 -32.74
CA GLU A 3 12.07 -5.48 -33.16
C GLU A 3 11.14 -5.16 -31.98
N MET A 4 10.78 -6.16 -31.16
CA MET A 4 9.95 -5.97 -29.97
C MET A 4 10.67 -5.16 -28.88
N GLU A 5 12.00 -5.29 -28.73
CA GLU A 5 12.76 -4.41 -27.83
C GLU A 5 12.74 -2.95 -28.28
N ARG A 6 12.83 -2.71 -29.60
CA ARG A 6 12.73 -1.36 -30.14
C ARG A 6 11.35 -0.77 -29.83
N TYR A 7 10.28 -1.52 -30.05
CA TYR A 7 8.92 -1.09 -29.72
C TYR A 7 8.71 -0.81 -28.22
N LYS A 8 9.28 -1.65 -27.36
CA LYS A 8 9.27 -1.44 -25.92
C LYS A 8 9.92 -0.11 -25.54
N ASN A 9 11.12 0.17 -26.07
CA ASN A 9 11.82 1.40 -25.76
C ASN A 9 11.03 2.63 -26.21
N MET A 10 10.51 2.63 -27.43
CA MET A 10 9.61 3.70 -27.91
C MET A 10 8.40 3.90 -26.98
N TYR A 11 7.74 2.82 -26.58
CA TYR A 11 6.61 2.90 -25.65
C TYR A 11 6.95 3.59 -24.34
N PHE A 12 8.08 3.25 -23.71
CA PHE A 12 8.48 3.85 -22.44
C PHE A 12 9.02 5.27 -22.58
N GLU A 13 9.57 5.63 -23.72
CA GLU A 13 9.98 7.00 -24.04
C GLU A 13 8.76 7.90 -24.30
N ASP A 14 7.89 7.51 -25.24
CA ASP A 14 6.73 8.31 -25.66
C ASP A 14 5.66 8.42 -24.57
N CYS A 15 5.51 7.40 -23.74
CA CYS A 15 4.50 7.34 -22.68
C CYS A 15 5.05 7.64 -21.27
N ALA A 16 6.24 8.22 -21.13
CA ALA A 16 6.91 8.44 -19.85
C ALA A 16 6.02 9.16 -18.81
N GLU A 17 5.32 10.23 -19.20
CA GLU A 17 4.42 10.97 -18.32
C GLU A 17 3.18 10.15 -17.90
N LEU A 18 2.57 9.39 -18.82
CA LEU A 18 1.42 8.53 -18.55
C LEU A 18 1.80 7.36 -17.62
N LEU A 19 3.05 6.90 -17.72
CA LEU A 19 3.57 5.76 -16.98
C LEU A 19 4.27 6.15 -15.67
N LYS A 20 4.37 7.42 -15.34
CA LYS A 20 5.06 7.95 -14.15
C LYS A 20 4.65 7.25 -12.84
N ASN A 21 3.39 6.88 -12.70
CA ASN A 21 2.85 6.19 -11.54
C ASN A 21 2.66 4.67 -11.74
N LYS A 22 3.11 4.13 -12.89
CA LYS A 22 2.93 2.72 -13.27
C LYS A 22 4.28 1.99 -13.36
N HIS A 23 5.09 2.12 -12.32
CA HIS A 23 6.46 1.54 -12.28
C HIS A 23 6.51 0.03 -12.55
N SER A 24 5.44 -0.71 -12.23
CA SER A 24 5.37 -2.15 -12.49
C SER A 24 5.23 -2.50 -13.98
N TYR A 25 4.74 -1.58 -14.83
CA TYR A 25 4.50 -1.88 -16.24
C TYR A 25 5.79 -2.24 -16.97
N ARG A 26 6.89 -1.52 -16.71
CA ARG A 26 8.19 -1.86 -17.29
C ARG A 26 8.58 -3.30 -16.99
N LYS A 27 8.50 -3.71 -15.73
CA LYS A 27 8.81 -5.08 -15.30
C LYS A 27 7.96 -6.13 -16.03
N HIS A 28 6.68 -5.87 -16.23
CA HIS A 28 5.78 -6.82 -16.91
C HIS A 28 6.02 -6.89 -18.42
N VAL A 29 6.28 -5.75 -19.07
CA VAL A 29 6.64 -5.74 -20.49
C VAL A 29 8.02 -6.37 -20.71
N ASP A 30 9.01 -6.12 -19.83
CA ASP A 30 10.31 -6.77 -19.87
C ASP A 30 10.19 -8.30 -19.82
N LYS A 31 9.38 -8.84 -18.90
CA LYS A 31 9.09 -10.27 -18.81
C LYS A 31 8.53 -10.82 -20.13
N PHE A 32 7.60 -10.12 -20.74
CA PHE A 32 7.03 -10.54 -22.01
C PHE A 32 8.08 -10.56 -23.12
N ILE A 33 8.93 -9.53 -23.24
CA ILE A 33 10.02 -9.50 -24.21
C ILE A 33 11.05 -10.63 -23.96
N GLU A 34 11.37 -10.92 -22.70
CA GLU A 34 12.23 -12.06 -22.34
C GLU A 34 11.62 -13.40 -22.81
N TYR A 35 10.34 -13.61 -22.53
CA TYR A 35 9.63 -14.80 -23.01
C TYR A 35 9.64 -14.90 -24.55
N LEU A 36 9.41 -13.81 -25.26
CA LEU A 36 9.45 -13.80 -26.73
C LEU A 36 10.83 -14.19 -27.29
N LYS A 37 11.92 -13.86 -26.58
CA LYS A 37 13.28 -14.30 -26.94
C LYS A 37 13.45 -15.80 -26.74
N GLU A 38 12.95 -16.35 -25.63
CA GLU A 38 13.01 -17.78 -25.36
C GLU A 38 12.29 -18.62 -26.44
N VAL A 39 11.17 -18.08 -26.97
CA VAL A 39 10.39 -18.78 -28.02
C VAL A 39 10.73 -18.33 -29.45
N GLY A 40 11.70 -17.43 -29.64
CA GLY A 40 12.18 -16.96 -30.97
C GLY A 40 11.18 -16.08 -31.72
N LEU A 41 10.30 -15.36 -31.00
CA LEU A 41 9.28 -14.50 -31.58
C LEU A 41 9.62 -12.99 -31.49
N GLU A 42 10.72 -12.62 -30.89
CA GLU A 42 11.10 -11.22 -30.65
C GLU A 42 11.31 -10.37 -31.91
N ASN A 43 11.54 -11.04 -33.07
CA ASN A 43 11.65 -10.40 -34.40
C ASN A 43 10.48 -10.76 -35.35
N ARG A 44 9.42 -11.36 -34.82
CA ARG A 44 8.20 -11.73 -35.55
C ARG A 44 6.94 -11.16 -34.91
N PRO A 45 6.85 -9.83 -34.77
CA PRO A 45 5.77 -9.22 -33.98
C PRO A 45 4.37 -9.52 -34.52
N LYS A 46 4.21 -9.75 -35.82
CA LYS A 46 2.92 -10.12 -36.44
C LYS A 46 2.47 -11.56 -36.13
N ALA A 47 3.36 -12.41 -35.62
CA ALA A 47 3.01 -13.78 -35.22
C ALA A 47 2.58 -13.87 -33.74
N ILE A 48 2.57 -12.73 -33.03
CA ILE A 48 2.19 -12.67 -31.63
C ILE A 48 0.68 -12.44 -31.55
N ASP A 49 0.01 -13.36 -30.93
CA ASP A 49 -1.43 -13.32 -30.66
C ASP A 49 -1.74 -13.51 -29.16
N LYS A 50 -3.00 -13.63 -28.81
CA LYS A 50 -3.46 -13.87 -27.44
C LYS A 50 -2.93 -15.17 -26.84
N LYS A 51 -2.76 -16.19 -27.67
CA LYS A 51 -2.23 -17.50 -27.21
C LYS A 51 -0.79 -17.36 -26.76
N VAL A 52 0.02 -16.58 -27.49
CA VAL A 52 1.42 -16.28 -27.07
C VAL A 52 1.44 -15.55 -25.74
N VAL A 53 0.51 -14.61 -25.49
CA VAL A 53 0.40 -13.93 -24.19
C VAL A 53 0.01 -14.91 -23.08
N GLU A 54 -0.93 -15.79 -23.36
CA GLU A 54 -1.38 -16.84 -22.42
C GLU A 54 -0.25 -17.81 -22.10
N ASP A 55 0.48 -18.27 -23.11
CA ASP A 55 1.62 -19.17 -22.96
C ASP A 55 2.75 -18.49 -22.18
N CYS A 56 2.96 -17.20 -22.34
CA CYS A 56 3.87 -16.42 -21.51
C CYS A 56 3.48 -16.45 -20.02
N ILE A 57 2.19 -16.30 -19.71
CA ILE A 57 1.70 -16.40 -18.33
C ILE A 57 1.94 -17.81 -17.79
N GLY A 58 1.66 -18.84 -18.60
CA GLY A 58 1.93 -20.25 -18.25
C GLY A 58 3.40 -20.49 -17.96
N TYR A 59 4.30 -20.00 -18.79
CA TYR A 59 5.74 -20.10 -18.61
C TYR A 59 6.19 -19.51 -17.27
N TYR A 60 5.79 -18.25 -16.98
CA TYR A 60 6.15 -17.62 -15.72
C TYR A 60 5.50 -18.29 -14.50
N ARG A 61 4.29 -18.84 -14.65
CA ARG A 61 3.59 -19.54 -13.57
C ARG A 61 4.23 -20.90 -13.27
N ILE A 62 4.50 -21.69 -14.28
CA ILE A 62 4.90 -23.10 -14.13
C ILE A 62 6.43 -23.23 -14.01
N GLU A 63 7.19 -22.60 -14.92
CA GLU A 63 8.63 -22.81 -15.00
C GLU A 63 9.42 -21.85 -14.09
N ARG A 64 8.94 -20.60 -13.92
CA ARG A 64 9.63 -19.59 -13.12
C ARG A 64 9.08 -19.41 -11.70
N GLY A 65 7.91 -20.00 -11.38
CA GLY A 65 7.26 -19.84 -10.08
C GLY A 65 6.84 -18.40 -9.78
N GLU A 66 6.59 -17.61 -10.82
CA GLU A 66 6.13 -16.23 -10.77
C GLU A 66 4.68 -16.12 -11.25
N LEU A 67 4.06 -14.94 -11.22
CA LEU A 67 2.66 -14.73 -11.63
C LEU A 67 1.67 -15.71 -10.97
N ASN A 68 1.88 -16.03 -9.69
CA ASN A 68 1.15 -17.07 -8.96
C ASN A 68 -0.26 -16.63 -8.53
N THR A 69 -0.56 -15.34 -8.53
CA THR A 69 -1.83 -14.82 -8.06
C THR A 69 -2.60 -14.14 -9.20
N ARG A 70 -3.93 -14.15 -9.10
CA ARG A 70 -4.81 -13.41 -10.00
C ARG A 70 -4.38 -11.96 -10.17
N SER A 71 -4.08 -11.25 -9.07
CA SER A 71 -3.69 -9.84 -9.12
C SER A 71 -2.37 -9.59 -9.86
N THR A 72 -1.39 -10.48 -9.75
CA THR A 72 -0.12 -10.35 -10.49
C THR A 72 -0.30 -10.64 -11.98
N MET A 73 -1.13 -11.59 -12.32
CA MET A 73 -1.53 -11.89 -13.70
C MET A 73 -2.30 -10.73 -14.32
N GLU A 74 -3.29 -10.17 -13.61
CA GLU A 74 -4.05 -9.01 -14.08
C GLU A 74 -3.14 -7.79 -14.31
N ALA A 75 -2.19 -7.52 -13.41
CA ALA A 75 -1.22 -6.45 -13.60
C ALA A 75 -0.32 -6.68 -14.83
N HIS A 76 0.04 -7.94 -15.12
CA HIS A 76 0.80 -8.30 -16.32
C HIS A 76 -0.03 -8.04 -17.59
N LEU A 77 -1.28 -8.51 -17.63
CA LEU A 77 -2.18 -8.29 -18.76
C LEU A 77 -2.48 -6.81 -18.99
N GLU A 78 -2.73 -6.02 -17.95
CA GLU A 78 -2.96 -4.58 -18.08
C GLU A 78 -1.74 -3.82 -18.64
N ALA A 79 -0.54 -4.25 -18.26
CA ALA A 79 0.70 -3.70 -18.82
C ALA A 79 0.82 -4.02 -20.32
N LEU A 80 0.55 -5.27 -20.72
CA LEU A 80 0.59 -5.69 -22.13
C LEU A 80 -0.51 -5.04 -22.94
N LYS A 81 -1.74 -4.93 -22.40
CA LYS A 81 -2.84 -4.21 -23.05
C LYS A 81 -2.48 -2.76 -23.32
N SER A 82 -1.88 -2.07 -22.35
CA SER A 82 -1.41 -0.70 -22.54
C SER A 82 -0.32 -0.60 -23.60
N PHE A 83 0.59 -1.57 -23.64
CA PHE A 83 1.65 -1.65 -24.65
C PHE A 83 1.09 -1.86 -26.07
N TYR A 84 0.18 -2.82 -26.26
CA TYR A 84 -0.45 -3.08 -27.57
C TYR A 84 -1.37 -1.96 -28.02
N ALA A 85 -2.08 -1.30 -27.12
CA ALA A 85 -2.85 -0.10 -27.44
C ALA A 85 -1.96 1.05 -27.95
N TYR A 86 -0.74 1.20 -27.40
CA TYR A 86 0.25 2.14 -27.94
C TYR A 86 0.72 1.72 -29.35
N LEU A 87 1.05 0.44 -29.55
CA LEU A 87 1.52 -0.06 -30.84
C LEU A 87 0.47 0.10 -31.94
N SER A 88 -0.82 -0.13 -31.61
CA SER A 88 -1.92 0.08 -32.52
C SER A 88 -2.11 1.56 -32.86
N ARG A 89 -2.08 2.44 -31.87
CA ARG A 89 -2.20 3.89 -32.09
C ARG A 89 -1.07 4.48 -32.93
N THR A 90 0.11 3.86 -32.91
CA THR A 90 1.29 4.27 -33.72
C THR A 90 1.45 3.49 -35.02
N ASP A 91 0.39 2.75 -35.43
CA ASP A 91 0.34 1.95 -36.67
C ASP A 91 1.52 0.95 -36.80
N LYS A 92 1.99 0.42 -35.67
CA LYS A 92 3.07 -0.59 -35.66
C LYS A 92 2.50 -2.02 -35.72
N LEU A 93 1.51 -2.31 -34.88
CA LEU A 93 0.86 -3.62 -34.79
C LEU A 93 -0.62 -3.45 -34.43
N PRO A 94 -1.50 -4.37 -34.85
CA PRO A 94 -2.87 -4.39 -34.38
C PRO A 94 -2.93 -4.62 -32.85
N ASP A 95 -3.96 -4.06 -32.19
CA ASP A 95 -4.23 -4.35 -30.81
C ASP A 95 -4.84 -5.74 -30.68
N ILE A 96 -4.11 -6.68 -30.15
CA ILE A 96 -4.54 -8.08 -29.96
C ILE A 96 -5.61 -8.25 -28.88
N PHE A 97 -5.97 -7.17 -28.16
CA PHE A 97 -6.93 -7.19 -27.05
C PHE A 97 -8.30 -6.57 -27.40
N THR A 98 -8.56 -6.14 -28.65
CA THR A 98 -9.78 -5.41 -29.04
C THR A 98 -11.00 -6.28 -29.31
N ASP A 99 -10.86 -7.54 -29.72
CA ASP A 99 -11.94 -8.31 -30.36
C ASP A 99 -12.62 -9.33 -29.44
N TYR A 100 -12.69 -9.14 -28.13
CA TYR A 100 -13.33 -10.11 -27.23
C TYR A 100 -13.60 -9.60 -25.84
N ASP A 101 -14.39 -10.36 -25.08
CA ASP A 101 -14.63 -10.05 -23.69
C ASP A 101 -13.36 -10.29 -22.86
N TYR A 102 -12.69 -9.19 -22.56
CA TYR A 102 -11.46 -9.18 -21.79
C TYR A 102 -11.65 -9.74 -20.37
N LYS A 103 -12.87 -9.68 -19.84
CA LYS A 103 -13.21 -10.26 -18.55
C LYS A 103 -13.19 -11.77 -18.63
N ASP A 104 -13.85 -12.34 -19.63
CA ASP A 104 -13.91 -13.81 -19.82
C ASP A 104 -12.52 -14.39 -20.10
N TYR A 105 -11.70 -13.68 -20.85
CA TYR A 105 -10.30 -14.08 -21.08
C TYR A 105 -9.50 -14.15 -19.77
N LYS A 106 -9.61 -13.16 -18.90
CA LYS A 106 -8.94 -13.19 -17.60
C LYS A 106 -9.41 -14.36 -16.75
N GLU A 107 -10.71 -14.60 -16.68
CA GLU A 107 -11.28 -15.72 -15.91
C GLU A 107 -10.81 -17.08 -16.46
N ALA A 108 -10.72 -17.22 -17.78
CA ALA A 108 -10.22 -18.44 -18.41
C ALA A 108 -8.75 -18.71 -18.03
N ILE A 109 -7.90 -17.69 -18.02
CA ILE A 109 -6.49 -17.80 -17.60
C ILE A 109 -6.39 -18.16 -16.11
N VAL A 110 -7.16 -17.50 -15.25
CA VAL A 110 -7.20 -17.80 -13.80
C VAL A 110 -7.53 -19.25 -13.56
N LYS A 111 -8.56 -19.77 -14.25
CA LYS A 111 -9.00 -21.16 -14.14
C LYS A 111 -7.98 -22.13 -14.72
N LYS A 112 -7.41 -21.84 -15.89
CA LYS A 112 -6.45 -22.73 -16.57
C LYS A 112 -5.17 -22.94 -15.77
N TYR A 113 -4.64 -21.88 -15.16
CA TYR A 113 -3.38 -21.94 -14.41
C TYR A 113 -3.57 -22.02 -12.90
N GLU A 114 -4.80 -22.22 -12.42
CA GLU A 114 -5.13 -22.32 -10.99
C GLU A 114 -4.49 -21.19 -10.17
N LEU A 115 -4.67 -19.95 -10.65
CA LEU A 115 -4.09 -18.79 -9.99
C LEU A 115 -4.81 -18.54 -8.67
N SER A 116 -4.04 -18.40 -7.59
CA SER A 116 -4.62 -18.08 -6.29
C SER A 116 -5.23 -16.69 -6.28
N GLU A 117 -6.38 -16.55 -5.63
CA GLU A 117 -6.92 -15.23 -5.32
C GLU A 117 -5.91 -14.47 -4.44
N PRO A 118 -5.84 -13.12 -4.57
CA PRO A 118 -4.99 -12.35 -3.70
C PRO A 118 -5.38 -12.64 -2.26
N VAL A 119 -4.41 -13.09 -1.47
CA VAL A 119 -4.64 -13.26 -0.03
C VAL A 119 -5.05 -11.89 0.51
N GLU A 120 -6.27 -11.79 1.02
CA GLU A 120 -6.70 -10.59 1.73
C GLU A 120 -5.70 -10.33 2.85
N ARG A 121 -5.05 -9.20 2.78
CA ARG A 121 -4.16 -8.78 3.86
C ARG A 121 -5.06 -8.53 5.06
N GLY A 122 -4.95 -9.40 6.06
CA GLY A 122 -5.76 -9.34 7.27
C GLY A 122 -5.83 -7.94 7.88
N SER A 123 -6.71 -7.75 8.80
CA SER A 123 -6.79 -6.56 9.64
C SER A 123 -6.55 -6.98 11.08
N PHE A 124 -5.77 -6.22 11.82
CA PHE A 124 -5.68 -6.38 13.27
C PHE A 124 -6.97 -5.90 13.93
N LYS A 125 -7.44 -6.66 14.92
CA LYS A 125 -8.53 -6.25 15.79
C LYS A 125 -8.03 -5.18 16.78
N CYS A 126 -8.96 -4.43 17.34
CA CYS A 126 -8.62 -3.39 18.33
C CYS A 126 -7.84 -3.95 19.53
N SER A 127 -8.25 -5.12 20.06
CA SER A 127 -7.53 -5.80 21.16
C SER A 127 -6.09 -6.15 20.82
N GLU A 128 -5.87 -6.73 19.63
CA GLU A 128 -4.50 -7.08 19.17
C GLU A 128 -3.60 -5.84 19.03
N ILE A 129 -4.15 -4.73 18.53
CA ILE A 129 -3.42 -3.47 18.42
C ILE A 129 -3.05 -2.92 19.81
N ILE A 130 -3.99 -2.98 20.75
CA ILE A 130 -3.73 -2.55 22.15
C ILE A 130 -2.62 -3.39 22.78
N GLU A 131 -2.66 -4.71 22.62
CA GLU A 131 -1.63 -5.63 23.11
C GLU A 131 -0.26 -5.33 22.48
N ILE A 132 -0.19 -5.13 21.16
CA ILE A 132 1.05 -4.75 20.47
C ILE A 132 1.59 -3.43 21.00
N LEU A 133 0.75 -2.42 21.20
CA LEU A 133 1.18 -1.13 21.71
C LEU A 133 1.67 -1.20 23.16
N ALA A 134 0.95 -1.93 24.04
CA ALA A 134 1.34 -2.11 25.44
C ALA A 134 2.68 -2.83 25.56
N ALA A 135 2.84 -3.96 24.87
CA ALA A 135 4.10 -4.70 24.86
C ALA A 135 5.27 -3.89 24.23
N THR A 136 4.97 -3.04 23.23
CA THR A 136 5.97 -2.13 22.65
C THR A 136 6.44 -1.09 23.66
N GLU A 137 5.52 -0.56 24.48
CA GLU A 137 5.85 0.38 25.56
C GLU A 137 6.80 -0.26 26.58
N GLU A 138 6.48 -1.46 27.06
CA GLU A 138 7.33 -2.23 27.99
C GLU A 138 8.73 -2.47 27.42
N LEU A 139 8.83 -2.85 26.13
CA LEU A 139 10.13 -3.03 25.47
C LEU A 139 10.94 -1.74 25.32
N ILE A 140 10.27 -0.59 25.17
CA ILE A 140 10.92 0.72 25.13
C ILE A 140 11.45 1.09 26.51
N GLU A 141 10.68 0.88 27.57
CA GLU A 141 11.08 1.14 28.95
C GLU A 141 12.27 0.27 29.37
N GLN A 142 12.21 -1.04 29.11
CA GLN A 142 13.32 -1.98 29.36
C GLN A 142 14.61 -1.57 28.64
N SER A 143 14.51 -1.07 27.40
CA SER A 143 15.68 -0.61 26.64
C SER A 143 16.35 0.63 27.22
N LEU A 144 15.64 1.43 28.01
CA LEU A 144 16.21 2.58 28.72
C LEU A 144 16.97 2.17 30.00
N GLU A 145 16.53 1.10 30.65
CA GLU A 145 17.13 0.60 31.90
C GLU A 145 18.41 -0.19 31.63
N GLU A 146 18.47 -0.94 30.55
CA GLU A 146 19.63 -1.68 30.10
C GLU A 146 20.63 -0.75 29.38
N ASN A 147 21.59 -0.19 30.06
CA ASN A 147 22.69 0.60 29.49
C ASN A 147 23.57 -0.22 28.51
N SER A 148 23.00 -0.60 27.40
CA SER A 148 23.53 -1.59 26.48
C SER A 148 24.04 -0.96 25.16
N GLY A 149 24.81 -1.71 24.40
CA GLY A 149 25.66 -1.26 23.30
C GLY A 149 24.94 -0.72 22.07
N ILE A 150 25.71 -0.41 21.02
CA ILE A 150 25.28 0.24 19.76
C ILE A 150 24.10 -0.46 19.06
N ARG A 151 23.98 -1.80 19.18
CA ARG A 151 22.87 -2.57 18.56
C ARG A 151 21.55 -2.37 19.29
N ASP A 152 21.59 -2.18 20.59
CA ASP A 152 20.38 -2.03 21.40
C ASP A 152 19.79 -0.64 21.23
N GLU A 153 20.63 0.37 20.99
CA GLU A 153 20.20 1.72 20.66
C GLU A 153 19.49 1.78 19.29
N GLU A 154 19.95 1.01 18.30
CA GLU A 154 19.26 0.92 17.01
C GLU A 154 17.89 0.25 17.15
N ARG A 155 17.81 -0.83 17.93
CA ARG A 155 16.55 -1.51 18.24
C ARG A 155 15.58 -0.60 18.99
N TYR A 156 16.08 0.14 19.95
CA TYR A 156 15.31 1.15 20.68
C TYR A 156 14.67 2.17 19.74
N LEU A 157 15.45 2.73 18.80
CA LEU A 157 14.91 3.65 17.79
C LEU A 157 13.88 3.02 16.89
N GLN A 158 14.13 1.81 16.43
CA GLN A 158 13.17 1.08 15.59
C GLN A 158 11.84 0.89 16.33
N ARG A 159 11.85 0.58 17.62
CA ARG A 159 10.68 0.45 18.48
C ARG A 159 9.94 1.78 18.64
N ILE A 160 10.65 2.89 18.89
CA ILE A 160 10.05 4.23 18.95
C ILE A 160 9.38 4.58 17.64
N ILE A 161 10.06 4.40 16.50
CA ILE A 161 9.52 4.69 15.18
C ILE A 161 8.31 3.82 14.90
N MET A 162 8.35 2.54 15.22
CA MET A 162 7.21 1.63 15.04
C MET A 162 6.02 2.03 15.89
N ARG A 163 6.22 2.39 17.17
CA ARG A 163 5.16 2.92 18.04
C ARG A 163 4.50 4.16 17.44
N LEU A 164 5.29 5.13 17.00
CA LEU A 164 4.78 6.34 16.36
C LEU A 164 4.05 6.04 15.05
N PHE A 165 4.63 5.17 14.21
CA PHE A 165 4.04 4.77 12.95
C PHE A 165 2.67 4.09 13.14
N ILE A 166 2.57 3.17 14.11
CA ILE A 166 1.32 2.48 14.44
C ILE A 166 0.29 3.51 14.92
N LYS A 167 0.62 4.32 15.93
CA LYS A 167 -0.30 5.31 16.50
C LYS A 167 -0.77 6.35 15.46
N ILE A 168 0.12 6.83 14.59
CA ILE A 168 -0.25 7.74 13.50
C ILE A 168 -1.14 7.04 12.48
N THR A 169 -0.83 5.80 12.11
CA THR A 169 -1.66 5.02 11.16
C THR A 169 -3.06 4.77 11.69
N LEU A 170 -3.24 4.61 13.00
CA LEU A 170 -4.55 4.40 13.63
C LEU A 170 -5.45 5.63 13.54
N ILE A 171 -4.90 6.84 13.68
CA ILE A 171 -5.68 8.08 13.56
C ILE A 171 -5.79 8.59 12.11
N ALA A 172 -4.81 8.23 11.28
CA ALA A 172 -4.69 8.66 9.88
C ALA A 172 -4.27 7.47 9.00
N PRO A 173 -5.18 6.55 8.63
CA PRO A 173 -4.84 5.31 7.93
C PRO A 173 -4.47 5.52 6.45
N ALA A 174 -3.46 6.34 6.21
CA ALA A 174 -2.90 6.58 4.89
C ALA A 174 -1.94 5.43 4.46
N LYS A 175 -1.48 5.46 3.22
CA LYS A 175 -0.49 4.49 2.73
C LYS A 175 0.82 4.62 3.52
N ARG A 176 1.53 3.49 3.76
CA ARG A 176 2.83 3.46 4.44
C ARG A 176 3.77 4.57 3.98
N LYS A 177 3.92 4.75 2.66
CA LYS A 177 4.76 5.80 2.07
C LYS A 177 4.33 7.21 2.48
N ILE A 178 3.03 7.48 2.61
CA ILE A 178 2.52 8.80 3.02
C ILE A 178 2.85 9.03 4.49
N VAL A 179 2.54 8.07 5.36
CA VAL A 179 2.85 8.16 6.80
C VAL A 179 4.35 8.27 7.02
N GLY A 180 5.17 7.44 6.34
CA GLY A 180 6.63 7.46 6.45
C GLY A 180 7.29 8.76 5.96
N GLN A 181 6.59 9.58 5.19
CA GLN A 181 7.09 10.84 4.65
C GLN A 181 6.51 12.10 5.30
N ILE A 182 5.81 11.96 6.44
CA ILE A 182 5.27 13.07 7.21
C ILE A 182 6.43 14.00 7.63
N LYS A 183 6.23 15.29 7.40
CA LYS A 183 7.20 16.35 7.70
C LYS A 183 6.82 17.10 8.97
N MET A 184 7.79 17.83 9.51
CA MET A 184 7.57 18.71 10.67
C MET A 184 6.48 19.76 10.40
N ASN A 185 6.41 20.31 9.19
CA ASN A 185 5.40 21.30 8.81
C ASN A 185 4.00 20.74 8.57
N ASP A 186 3.82 19.40 8.58
CA ASP A 186 2.50 18.79 8.54
C ASP A 186 1.81 18.81 9.92
N PHE A 187 2.55 19.20 10.97
CA PHE A 187 2.03 19.37 12.33
C PHE A 187 1.76 20.83 12.64
N GLU A 188 0.60 21.09 13.23
CA GLU A 188 0.17 22.41 13.70
C GLU A 188 -0.02 22.39 15.23
N GLU A 189 -0.10 23.56 15.85
CA GLU A 189 -0.44 23.76 17.27
C GLU A 189 0.39 22.91 18.25
N ASN A 190 1.71 22.85 18.07
CA ASN A 190 2.60 22.05 18.91
C ASN A 190 2.21 20.57 18.94
N PHE A 191 2.04 19.96 17.76
CA PHE A 191 1.67 18.55 17.57
C PHE A 191 0.27 18.19 18.07
N LYS A 192 -0.67 19.13 18.10
CA LYS A 192 -2.07 18.84 18.40
C LYS A 192 -2.90 18.51 17.16
N VAL A 193 -2.45 18.93 15.99
CA VAL A 193 -3.12 18.70 14.70
C VAL A 193 -2.12 18.18 13.69
N LEU A 194 -2.50 17.13 12.97
CA LEU A 194 -1.77 16.56 11.83
C LEU A 194 -2.51 16.86 10.53
N ASN A 195 -1.81 17.41 9.56
CA ASN A 195 -2.29 17.67 8.22
C ASN A 195 -1.86 16.53 7.28
N ILE A 196 -2.75 15.67 6.88
CA ILE A 196 -2.46 14.55 6.01
C ILE A 196 -3.50 14.45 4.89
N ASN A 197 -3.05 14.35 3.63
CA ASN A 197 -3.93 14.32 2.47
C ASN A 197 -4.96 15.47 2.43
N LYS A 198 -4.55 16.66 2.89
CA LYS A 198 -5.39 17.88 3.02
C LYS A 198 -6.52 17.76 4.04
N ILE A 199 -6.40 16.83 4.99
CA ILE A 199 -7.34 16.69 6.10
C ILE A 199 -6.60 16.99 7.40
N LYS A 200 -7.22 17.78 8.26
CA LYS A 200 -6.73 18.09 9.60
C LYS A 200 -7.28 17.07 10.58
N ILE A 201 -6.40 16.40 11.31
CA ILE A 201 -6.73 15.34 12.27
C ILE A 201 -6.20 15.77 13.63
N ASN A 202 -7.04 15.72 14.65
CA ASN A 202 -6.62 15.99 16.01
C ASN A 202 -5.75 14.84 16.52
N ILE A 203 -4.62 15.18 17.12
CA ILE A 203 -3.67 14.24 17.68
C ILE A 203 -3.97 14.08 19.18
N PRO A 204 -4.18 12.82 19.66
CA PRO A 204 -4.32 12.55 21.09
C PRO A 204 -3.08 13.01 21.89
N CYS A 205 -3.28 13.51 23.10
CA CYS A 205 -2.20 14.04 23.95
C CYS A 205 -1.05 13.05 24.17
N GLY A 206 -1.34 11.75 24.30
CA GLY A 206 -0.33 10.70 24.42
C GLY A 206 0.58 10.63 23.18
N LEU A 207 0.00 10.62 21.99
CA LEU A 207 0.77 10.58 20.75
C LEU A 207 1.58 11.88 20.54
N SER A 208 0.99 13.05 20.85
CA SER A 208 1.71 14.32 20.82
C SER A 208 2.96 14.28 21.71
N ARG A 209 2.84 13.74 22.92
CA ARG A 209 3.95 13.56 23.85
C ARG A 209 5.03 12.64 23.29
N ASP A 210 4.62 11.50 22.74
CA ASP A 210 5.54 10.52 22.14
C ASP A 210 6.35 11.13 21.00
N ILE A 211 5.69 11.92 20.12
CA ILE A 211 6.36 12.60 19.01
C ILE A 211 7.40 13.60 19.54
N ILE A 212 7.01 14.44 20.50
CA ILE A 212 7.91 15.45 21.07
C ILE A 212 9.12 14.79 21.75
N GLN A 213 8.91 13.71 22.50
CA GLN A 213 10.00 12.98 23.16
C GLN A 213 10.95 12.36 22.14
N ALA A 214 10.43 11.74 21.09
CA ALA A 214 11.24 11.13 20.03
C ALA A 214 12.07 12.18 19.26
N ILE A 215 11.49 13.35 18.98
CA ILE A 215 12.20 14.44 18.32
C ILE A 215 13.30 14.98 19.25
N ARG A 216 13.02 15.27 20.50
CA ARG A 216 14.04 15.77 21.45
C ARG A 216 15.20 14.80 21.59
N TYR A 217 14.90 13.50 21.75
CA TYR A 217 15.93 12.46 21.78
C TYR A 217 16.81 12.48 20.52
N ALA A 218 16.17 12.63 19.35
CA ALA A 218 16.91 12.70 18.09
C ALA A 218 17.71 14.00 17.92
N GLU A 219 17.21 15.13 18.41
CA GLU A 219 17.93 16.42 18.41
C GLU A 219 19.21 16.33 19.24
N ASP A 220 19.13 15.73 20.44
CA ASP A 220 20.29 15.50 21.30
C ASP A 220 21.33 14.60 20.62
N LYS A 221 20.88 13.54 19.97
CA LYS A 221 21.77 12.58 19.27
C LYS A 221 22.35 13.14 17.96
N ASN A 222 21.58 13.91 17.21
CA ASN A 222 22.01 14.52 15.96
C ASN A 222 22.86 15.79 16.17
N GLY A 223 22.82 16.42 17.37
CA GLY A 223 23.41 17.72 17.63
C GLY A 223 22.78 18.85 16.83
N LYS A 224 21.55 18.67 16.33
CA LYS A 224 20.85 19.59 15.44
C LYS A 224 19.35 19.57 15.71
N GLN A 225 18.72 20.75 15.71
CA GLN A 225 17.25 20.84 15.79
C GLN A 225 16.58 20.43 14.48
N ILE A 226 15.36 19.92 14.59
CA ILE A 226 14.55 19.54 13.44
C ILE A 226 14.07 20.80 12.68
N GLU A 227 14.17 20.76 11.36
CA GLU A 227 13.69 21.82 10.49
C GLU A 227 12.27 21.55 9.96
N LYS A 228 11.54 22.63 9.57
CA LYS A 228 10.15 22.52 9.07
C LYS A 228 9.98 21.52 7.91
N MET A 229 10.98 21.37 7.06
CA MET A 229 10.93 20.50 5.89
C MET A 229 11.48 19.09 6.14
N ASP A 230 12.08 18.85 7.31
CA ASP A 230 12.56 17.53 7.68
C ASP A 230 11.39 16.54 7.83
N ARG A 231 11.59 15.33 7.37
CA ARG A 231 10.68 14.20 7.60
C ARG A 231 10.95 13.64 8.98
N ILE A 232 9.92 13.49 9.81
CA ILE A 232 10.07 13.12 11.21
C ILE A 232 10.78 11.78 11.38
N PHE A 233 10.35 10.74 10.70
CA PHE A 233 10.97 9.42 10.84
C PHE A 233 12.42 9.39 10.33
N GLU A 234 12.70 10.10 9.24
CA GLU A 234 14.04 10.25 8.70
C GLU A 234 14.94 11.01 9.67
N PHE A 235 14.43 12.06 10.31
CA PHE A 235 15.16 12.84 11.30
C PHE A 235 15.45 12.01 12.57
N ILE A 236 14.48 11.27 13.08
CA ILE A 236 14.64 10.40 14.25
C ILE A 236 15.71 9.33 14.01
N TYR A 237 15.78 8.77 12.79
CA TYR A 237 16.70 7.68 12.47
C TYR A 237 18.07 8.16 11.93
N ARG A 238 18.24 9.45 11.63
CA ARG A 238 19.36 10.04 10.86
C ARG A 238 20.75 9.65 11.38
N TYR A 239 20.97 9.64 12.68
CA TYR A 239 22.27 9.33 13.25
C TYR A 239 22.67 7.84 13.19
N LYS A 240 21.74 6.96 12.86
CA LYS A 240 22.00 5.52 12.61
C LYS A 240 22.12 5.19 11.13
N GLY A 241 21.56 6.01 10.25
CA GLY A 241 21.61 5.78 8.80
C GLY A 241 20.45 6.39 8.05
N LYS A 242 20.23 5.86 6.84
CA LYS A 242 19.14 6.31 5.97
C LYS A 242 17.84 5.59 6.31
N PHE A 243 16.81 6.35 6.67
CA PHE A 243 15.46 5.82 6.79
C PHE A 243 14.84 5.54 5.42
N MET A 244 14.27 4.35 5.25
CA MET A 244 13.45 3.97 4.12
C MET A 244 12.11 3.44 4.63
N ASP A 245 11.00 3.87 4.04
CA ASP A 245 9.67 3.43 4.48
C ASP A 245 9.44 1.91 4.27
N GLU A 246 10.19 1.28 3.37
CA GLU A 246 10.23 -0.18 3.20
C GLU A 246 10.72 -0.91 4.45
N SER A 247 11.65 -0.30 5.20
CA SER A 247 12.21 -0.89 6.43
C SER A 247 11.15 -1.09 7.52
N LEU A 248 10.07 -0.33 7.50
CA LEU A 248 8.96 -0.48 8.46
C LEU A 248 8.37 -1.90 8.45
N ASN A 249 8.33 -2.59 7.32
CA ASN A 249 7.86 -3.97 7.26
C ASN A 249 8.81 -4.95 7.98
N THR A 250 10.11 -4.72 7.85
CA THR A 250 11.13 -5.52 8.55
C THR A 250 11.11 -5.23 10.06
N TRP A 251 11.04 -3.96 10.43
CA TRP A 251 10.98 -3.54 11.83
C TRP A 251 9.70 -4.00 12.52
N PHE A 252 8.58 -4.02 11.80
CA PHE A 252 7.34 -4.55 12.32
C PHE A 252 7.41 -6.06 12.56
N LEU A 253 8.02 -6.82 11.65
CA LEU A 253 8.29 -8.25 11.88
C LEU A 253 9.13 -8.45 13.15
N ASN A 254 10.24 -7.71 13.27
CA ASN A 254 11.11 -7.79 14.44
C ASN A 254 10.35 -7.46 15.73
N LEU A 255 9.54 -6.42 15.72
CA LEU A 255 8.70 -6.04 16.85
C LEU A 255 7.73 -7.16 17.24
N LEU A 256 6.99 -7.73 16.28
CA LEU A 256 6.05 -8.82 16.53
C LEU A 256 6.75 -10.10 17.07
N GLN A 257 7.99 -10.33 16.66
CA GLN A 257 8.82 -11.42 17.20
C GLN A 257 9.33 -11.12 18.62
N ASP A 258 9.74 -9.87 18.88
CA ASP A 258 10.24 -9.43 20.20
C ASP A 258 9.13 -9.52 21.26
N ILE A 259 7.88 -9.21 20.91
CA ILE A 259 6.71 -9.31 21.81
C ILE A 259 6.04 -10.69 21.81
N GLY A 260 6.60 -11.66 21.08
CA GLY A 260 6.08 -13.04 21.08
C GLY A 260 4.77 -13.25 20.30
N CYS A 261 4.31 -12.27 19.53
CA CYS A 261 3.09 -12.42 18.70
C CYS A 261 3.29 -13.34 17.49
N ILE A 262 4.53 -13.49 17.03
CA ILE A 262 4.89 -14.31 15.89
C ILE A 262 6.15 -15.11 16.23
N GLU A 263 6.16 -16.40 15.91
CA GLU A 263 7.35 -17.22 16.03
C GLU A 263 8.48 -16.72 15.11
N LYS A 264 9.73 -16.97 15.51
CA LYS A 264 10.90 -16.68 14.66
C LYS A 264 10.78 -17.51 13.37
N THR A 265 10.49 -16.86 12.27
CA THR A 265 10.32 -17.46 10.95
C THR A 265 11.47 -17.04 10.04
N ASN A 266 11.68 -17.77 8.93
CA ASN A 266 12.60 -17.37 7.87
C ASN A 266 12.10 -16.18 7.02
N ARG A 267 10.97 -15.58 7.37
CA ARG A 267 10.46 -14.38 6.70
C ARG A 267 11.38 -13.20 7.00
N ARG A 268 11.60 -12.39 5.99
CA ARG A 268 12.40 -11.16 6.11
C ARG A 268 11.56 -9.93 6.45
N THR A 269 10.27 -9.97 6.20
CA THR A 269 9.37 -8.83 6.39
C THR A 269 7.97 -9.30 6.75
N TYR A 270 7.22 -8.44 7.44
CA TYR A 270 5.79 -8.57 7.69
C TYR A 270 5.08 -7.27 7.31
N PRO A 271 4.02 -7.28 6.49
CA PRO A 271 3.39 -6.04 6.03
C PRO A 271 2.76 -5.26 7.19
N VAL A 272 2.91 -3.95 7.19
CA VAL A 272 2.24 -3.05 8.16
C VAL A 272 0.80 -2.72 7.78
N GLU A 273 0.35 -3.13 6.58
CA GLU A 273 -1.01 -2.87 6.09
C GLU A 273 -2.14 -3.39 6.96
N PRO A 274 -2.05 -4.53 7.67
CA PRO A 274 -3.09 -4.97 8.60
C PRO A 274 -3.46 -3.94 9.67
N ILE A 275 -2.52 -3.11 10.12
CA ILE A 275 -2.79 -2.00 11.07
C ILE A 275 -3.72 -0.98 10.42
N ARG A 276 -3.37 -0.57 9.20
CA ARG A 276 -4.16 0.37 8.40
C ARG A 276 -5.56 -0.18 8.10
N ASN A 277 -5.64 -1.45 7.70
CA ASN A 277 -6.90 -2.11 7.39
C ASN A 277 -7.80 -2.18 8.62
N GLY A 278 -7.26 -2.49 9.79
CA GLY A 278 -7.99 -2.46 11.06
C GLY A 278 -8.54 -1.07 11.38
N ALA A 279 -7.73 -0.02 11.23
CA ALA A 279 -8.17 1.36 11.44
C ALA A 279 -9.29 1.77 10.46
N ILE A 280 -9.21 1.36 9.18
CA ILE A 280 -10.26 1.62 8.19
C ILE A 280 -11.55 0.87 8.57
N SER A 281 -11.47 -0.40 8.96
CA SER A 281 -12.63 -1.18 9.40
C SER A 281 -13.33 -0.48 10.57
N ILE A 282 -12.58 -0.01 11.56
CA ILE A 282 -13.14 0.75 12.70
C ILE A 282 -13.82 2.03 12.23
N MET A 283 -13.25 2.77 11.27
CA MET A 283 -13.90 3.96 10.71
C MET A 283 -15.21 3.62 9.99
N VAL A 284 -15.23 2.52 9.24
CA VAL A 284 -16.44 2.02 8.56
C VAL A 284 -17.49 1.61 9.59
N ASP A 285 -17.13 0.86 10.62
CA ASP A 285 -18.02 0.43 11.69
C ASP A 285 -18.60 1.62 12.50
N ASN A 286 -17.80 2.68 12.65
CA ASN A 286 -18.23 3.94 13.26
C ASN A 286 -18.93 4.90 12.26
N MET A 287 -19.24 4.42 11.06
CA MET A 287 -20.03 5.15 10.05
C MET A 287 -19.40 6.48 9.59
N VAL A 288 -18.09 6.55 9.60
CA VAL A 288 -17.38 7.69 9.00
C VAL A 288 -17.73 7.74 7.50
N ASN A 289 -18.04 8.94 7.02
CA ASN A 289 -18.43 9.13 5.63
C ASN A 289 -17.34 8.54 4.68
N PRO A 290 -17.71 7.66 3.74
CA PRO A 290 -16.78 7.03 2.80
C PRO A 290 -15.89 8.01 2.03
N LEU A 291 -16.40 9.23 1.77
CA LEU A 291 -15.62 10.28 1.12
C LEU A 291 -14.41 10.69 1.98
N PHE A 292 -14.59 10.82 3.29
CA PHE A 292 -13.49 11.16 4.20
C PHE A 292 -12.52 9.99 4.32
N ILE A 293 -13.01 8.76 4.43
CA ILE A 293 -12.17 7.56 4.43
C ILE A 293 -11.34 7.50 3.13
N SER A 294 -11.97 7.70 1.98
CA SER A 294 -11.27 7.74 0.69
C SER A 294 -10.17 8.81 0.64
N LYS A 295 -10.47 10.01 1.12
CA LYS A 295 -9.50 11.13 1.15
C LYS A 295 -8.33 10.84 2.08
N ILE A 296 -8.57 10.38 3.31
CA ILE A 296 -7.51 10.08 4.28
C ILE A 296 -6.62 8.94 3.78
N THR A 297 -7.25 7.87 3.30
CA THR A 297 -6.55 6.63 2.95
C THR A 297 -5.91 6.65 1.57
N GLY A 298 -6.43 7.50 0.66
CA GLY A 298 -6.11 7.47 -0.77
C GLY A 298 -6.61 6.19 -1.47
N ILE A 299 -7.65 5.52 -0.92
CA ILE A 299 -8.33 4.37 -1.54
C ILE A 299 -9.54 4.87 -2.32
N GLY A 300 -9.69 4.45 -3.58
CA GLY A 300 -10.86 4.78 -4.38
C GLY A 300 -12.14 4.12 -3.85
N PHE A 301 -13.30 4.74 -4.14
CA PHE A 301 -14.61 4.28 -3.63
C PHE A 301 -14.92 2.83 -3.98
N SER A 302 -14.71 2.41 -5.22
CA SER A 302 -14.97 1.03 -5.65
C SER A 302 -14.21 0.01 -4.80
N ARG A 303 -12.97 0.32 -4.47
CA ARG A 303 -12.15 -0.55 -3.61
C ARG A 303 -12.59 -0.51 -2.14
N LEU A 304 -13.02 0.64 -1.63
CA LEU A 304 -13.62 0.72 -0.29
C LEU A 304 -14.89 -0.11 -0.22
N GLU A 305 -15.76 0.01 -1.22
CA GLU A 305 -17.00 -0.75 -1.31
C GLU A 305 -16.75 -2.26 -1.28
N THR A 306 -15.87 -2.76 -2.15
CA THR A 306 -15.58 -4.20 -2.24
C THR A 306 -14.87 -4.76 -1.02
N GLN A 307 -13.93 -4.03 -0.41
CA GLN A 307 -13.09 -4.54 0.68
C GLN A 307 -13.68 -4.35 2.08
N TYR A 308 -14.45 -3.28 2.30
CA TYR A 308 -14.88 -2.90 3.65
C TYR A 308 -16.40 -2.82 3.81
N TYR A 309 -17.13 -2.43 2.75
CA TYR A 309 -18.57 -2.26 2.81
C TYR A 309 -19.37 -3.50 2.36
N SER A 310 -18.75 -4.41 1.57
CA SER A 310 -19.41 -5.65 1.13
C SER A 310 -19.69 -6.63 2.28
N THR A 311 -18.87 -6.60 3.32
CA THR A 311 -18.97 -7.46 4.50
C THR A 311 -19.84 -6.87 5.63
N MET A 312 -20.48 -5.73 5.38
CA MET A 312 -21.32 -5.06 6.38
C MET A 312 -22.46 -5.94 6.88
N LYS A 313 -22.57 -6.03 8.19
CA LYS A 313 -23.67 -6.73 8.88
C LYS A 313 -25.03 -6.14 8.51
N SER A 314 -26.08 -6.96 8.52
CA SER A 314 -27.47 -6.57 8.22
C SER A 314 -27.96 -5.37 9.04
N GLU A 315 -27.51 -5.25 10.28
CA GLU A 315 -27.78 -4.12 11.19
C GLU A 315 -27.38 -2.77 10.62
N TYR A 316 -26.25 -2.74 9.90
CA TYR A 316 -25.78 -1.51 9.26
C TYR A 316 -26.67 -1.07 8.08
N LYS A 317 -27.19 -2.02 7.30
CA LYS A 317 -28.15 -1.70 6.22
C LYS A 317 -29.41 -1.03 6.76
N GLY A 318 -29.92 -1.50 7.90
CA GLY A 318 -31.06 -0.89 8.58
C GLY A 318 -30.78 0.54 9.06
N TYR A 319 -29.58 0.77 9.60
CA TYR A 319 -29.16 2.09 10.04
C TYR A 319 -28.93 3.07 8.86
N LEU A 320 -28.31 2.62 7.78
CA LEU A 320 -28.18 3.41 6.55
C LEU A 320 -29.53 3.85 6.01
N ASN A 321 -30.48 2.94 5.89
CA ASN A 321 -31.85 3.23 5.43
C ASN A 321 -32.52 4.29 6.31
N LYS A 322 -32.39 4.15 7.64
CA LYS A 322 -32.96 5.13 8.59
C LYS A 322 -32.34 6.52 8.42
N ASN A 323 -31.01 6.61 8.25
CA ASN A 323 -30.32 7.88 8.09
C ASN A 323 -30.62 8.53 6.73
N ILE A 324 -30.69 7.74 5.64
CA ILE A 324 -31.05 8.24 4.32
C ILE A 324 -32.48 8.82 4.37
N ASN A 325 -33.44 8.08 4.92
CA ASN A 325 -34.81 8.54 5.03
C ASN A 325 -34.94 9.79 5.89
N LYS A 326 -34.17 9.87 6.99
CA LYS A 326 -34.11 11.06 7.84
C LYS A 326 -33.53 12.27 7.09
N ALA A 327 -32.45 12.06 6.35
CA ALA A 327 -31.81 13.13 5.56
C ALA A 327 -32.74 13.64 4.45
N ILE A 328 -33.46 12.75 3.78
CA ILE A 328 -34.46 13.14 2.77
C ILE A 328 -35.59 13.92 3.41
N ALA A 329 -36.12 13.46 4.54
CA ALA A 329 -37.21 14.13 5.23
C ALA A 329 -36.86 15.51 5.82
N GLN A 330 -35.57 15.81 5.98
CA GLN A 330 -35.08 17.11 6.45
C GLN A 330 -35.00 18.17 5.33
N ASN A 331 -35.19 17.78 4.07
CA ASN A 331 -35.16 18.72 2.96
C ASN A 331 -36.50 19.46 2.86
N GLU A 332 -36.43 20.78 2.63
CA GLU A 332 -37.62 21.63 2.53
C GLU A 332 -38.62 21.18 1.46
N TYR A 333 -38.12 20.64 0.35
CA TYR A 333 -38.99 20.14 -0.72
C TYR A 333 -39.74 18.85 -0.36
N TYR A 334 -39.35 18.14 0.71
CA TYR A 334 -40.01 16.89 1.09
C TYR A 334 -41.50 17.06 1.40
N SER A 335 -41.87 18.22 1.91
CA SER A 335 -43.26 18.55 2.18
C SER A 335 -44.11 18.81 0.92
N TYR A 336 -43.46 18.94 -0.24
CA TYR A 336 -44.14 19.17 -1.54
C TYR A 336 -44.25 17.91 -2.40
N ILE A 337 -43.65 16.79 -2.00
CA ILE A 337 -43.70 15.50 -2.67
C ILE A 337 -44.70 14.58 -2.01
#